data_970bcfe5babb333029ef37252bfabaf8
#
_entry.id   970bcfe5babb333029ef37252bfabaf8
#
_cell.length_a   1.000
_cell.length_b   1.000
_cell.length_c   1.000
_cell.angle_alpha   90.00
_cell.angle_beta   90.00
_cell.angle_gamma   90.00
#
_symmetry.space_group_name_H-M   'P 1'
#
loop_
_entity.id
_entity.type
_entity.pdbx_description
1 polymer ?
#
loop_
_entity_poly.entity_id
_entity_poly.type
_entity_poly.pdbx_seq_one_letter_code
_entity_poly.pdbx_strand_id
1 'polypeptide(L)'
;MGRYYSGDIEGKFWFGLQPSDCADRFGSEGEAPNYLHYYFDQEELPEVEAEIKRIEDSIDEDKIRKVLESNDCMWNDELLKNNGIDQIQLRAYADLELGKKIRECIKEHGECNFSAEL
;
A
#
# COMPACT_ATOMS: atom_id res chain seq x y z
N MET A 1 -9.96 -15.19 3.27
CA MET A 1 -8.81 -15.14 4.17
C MET A 1 -7.86 -14.04 3.75
N GLY A 2 -7.34 -13.34 4.71
CA GLY A 2 -6.44 -12.22 4.43
C GLY A 2 -5.00 -12.67 4.24
N ARG A 3 -4.31 -12.00 3.34
CA ARG A 3 -2.87 -12.15 3.18
C ARG A 3 -2.20 -11.01 3.93
N TYR A 4 -1.07 -11.32 4.57
CA TYR A 4 -0.35 -10.35 5.38
C TYR A 4 1.04 -10.12 4.82
N TYR A 5 1.60 -8.96 5.11
CA TYR A 5 3.03 -8.72 4.96
C TYR A 5 3.60 -8.49 6.34
N SER A 6 4.84 -8.92 6.54
CA SER A 6 5.49 -8.82 7.86
C SER A 6 7.00 -8.71 7.71
N GLY A 7 7.62 -8.12 8.70
CA GLY A 7 9.04 -7.86 8.76
C GLY A 7 9.26 -6.54 9.46
N ASP A 8 10.06 -5.66 8.88
CA ASP A 8 10.29 -4.32 9.41
C ASP A 8 9.02 -3.47 9.40
N ILE A 9 8.10 -3.80 8.49
CA ILE A 9 6.73 -3.28 8.50
C ILE A 9 5.78 -4.47 8.51
N GLU A 10 4.55 -4.24 8.97
CA GLU A 10 3.56 -5.30 8.99
C GLU A 10 2.16 -4.73 8.72
N GLY A 11 1.32 -5.54 8.16
CA GLY A 11 -0.05 -5.17 7.86
C GLY A 11 -0.75 -6.25 7.09
N LYS A 12 -1.98 -5.95 6.68
CA LYS A 12 -2.81 -6.88 5.93
C LYS A 12 -3.14 -6.28 4.57
N PHE A 13 -2.98 -7.08 3.51
CA PHE A 13 -3.42 -6.66 2.18
C PHE A 13 -4.95 -6.59 2.13
N TRP A 14 -5.46 -5.63 1.40
CA TRP A 14 -6.91 -5.43 1.26
C TRP A 14 -7.47 -6.56 0.39
N PHE A 15 -8.31 -7.39 1.00
CA PHE A 15 -8.87 -8.58 0.37
C PHE A 15 -9.67 -8.21 -0.87
N GLY A 16 -9.42 -8.94 -1.97
CA GLY A 16 -10.11 -8.71 -3.23
C GLY A 16 -9.66 -7.47 -4.00
N LEU A 17 -8.67 -6.73 -3.46
CA LEU A 17 -8.24 -5.47 -4.05
C LEU A 17 -6.73 -5.42 -4.31
N GLN A 18 -5.92 -5.80 -3.32
CA GLN A 18 -4.45 -5.75 -3.44
C GLN A 18 -3.85 -7.12 -3.71
N PRO A 19 -3.03 -7.28 -4.76
CA PRO A 19 -2.21 -8.47 -4.92
C PRO A 19 -1.00 -8.41 -3.97
N SER A 20 -0.38 -9.55 -3.74
CA SER A 20 0.77 -9.64 -2.84
C SER A 20 2.01 -8.90 -3.35
N ASP A 21 2.09 -8.66 -4.66
CA ASP A 21 3.21 -7.97 -5.30
C ASP A 21 2.96 -6.48 -5.50
N CYS A 22 1.96 -5.90 -4.84
CA CYS A 22 1.63 -4.48 -5.03
C CYS A 22 2.78 -3.55 -4.66
N ALA A 23 3.72 -3.99 -3.81
CA ALA A 23 4.89 -3.19 -3.45
C ALA A 23 5.91 -3.04 -4.58
N ASP A 24 5.80 -3.84 -5.66
CA ASP A 24 6.70 -3.73 -6.81
C ASP A 24 6.68 -2.33 -7.43
N ARG A 25 5.54 -1.65 -7.36
CA ARG A 25 5.41 -0.30 -7.92
C ARG A 25 6.34 0.72 -7.28
N PHE A 26 6.90 0.42 -6.10
CA PHE A 26 7.78 1.33 -5.37
C PHE A 26 9.26 1.14 -5.70
N GLY A 27 9.57 0.32 -6.69
CA GLY A 27 10.92 0.23 -7.24
C GLY A 27 11.70 -1.01 -6.86
N SER A 28 11.09 -1.95 -6.15
CA SER A 28 11.73 -3.21 -5.80
C SER A 28 10.83 -4.37 -6.18
N GLU A 29 11.41 -5.46 -6.64
CA GLU A 29 10.65 -6.65 -6.98
C GLU A 29 10.71 -7.68 -5.86
N GLY A 30 9.56 -8.27 -5.55
CA GLY A 30 9.49 -9.35 -4.58
C GLY A 30 9.97 -10.66 -5.17
N GLU A 31 10.56 -11.50 -4.34
CA GLU A 31 11.08 -12.83 -4.73
C GLU A 31 10.21 -13.93 -4.14
N ALA A 32 9.91 -14.95 -4.97
CA ALA A 32 9.09 -16.13 -4.61
C ALA A 32 10.02 -17.28 -4.14
N PRO A 33 9.55 -18.50 -3.63
CA PRO A 33 8.30 -19.14 -4.05
C PRO A 33 7.11 -19.04 -3.10
N ASN A 34 7.30 -18.96 -1.77
CA ASN A 34 6.15 -18.99 -0.84
C ASN A 34 5.75 -17.62 -0.33
N TYR A 35 6.71 -16.74 -0.25
CA TYR A 35 6.53 -15.35 0.17
C TYR A 35 7.27 -14.49 -0.81
N LEU A 36 6.80 -13.28 -1.02
CA LEU A 36 7.56 -12.26 -1.74
C LEU A 36 8.40 -11.52 -0.69
N HIS A 37 9.71 -11.53 -0.87
CA HIS A 37 10.62 -10.81 0.02
C HIS A 37 10.99 -9.49 -0.60
N TYR A 38 10.74 -8.40 0.12
CA TYR A 38 11.06 -7.06 -0.34
C TYR A 38 12.17 -6.47 0.51
N TYR A 39 13.09 -5.81 -0.15
CA TYR A 39 14.16 -5.05 0.48
C TYR A 39 14.24 -3.67 -0.15
N PHE A 40 14.13 -2.65 0.69
CA PHE A 40 14.30 -1.26 0.29
C PHE A 40 15.40 -0.65 1.14
N ASP A 41 16.28 0.14 0.52
CA ASP A 41 17.32 0.86 1.23
C ASP A 41 17.24 2.36 0.89
N GLN A 42 18.21 3.13 1.34
CA GLN A 42 18.22 4.57 1.10
C GLN A 42 18.34 4.95 -0.38
N GLU A 43 18.87 4.05 -1.20
CA GLU A 43 18.97 4.30 -2.65
C GLU A 43 17.60 4.26 -3.32
N GLU A 44 16.67 3.46 -2.79
CA GLU A 44 15.32 3.37 -3.31
C GLU A 44 14.39 4.44 -2.75
N LEU A 45 14.79 5.14 -1.69
CA LEU A 45 13.93 6.14 -1.05
C LEU A 45 13.41 7.20 -2.02
N PRO A 46 14.22 7.77 -2.92
CA PRO A 46 13.71 8.75 -3.89
C PRO A 46 12.59 8.18 -4.77
N GLU A 47 12.69 6.92 -5.17
CA GLU A 47 11.67 6.26 -5.97
C GLU A 47 10.40 5.99 -5.19
N VAL A 48 10.56 5.57 -3.94
CA VAL A 48 9.42 5.38 -3.02
C VAL A 48 8.67 6.71 -2.84
N GLU A 49 9.39 7.79 -2.59
CA GLU A 49 8.79 9.10 -2.41
C GLU A 49 8.12 9.62 -3.70
N ALA A 50 8.73 9.37 -4.85
CA ALA A 50 8.16 9.76 -6.14
C ALA A 50 6.85 9.03 -6.41
N GLU A 51 6.79 7.75 -6.10
CA GLU A 51 5.58 6.97 -6.28
C GLU A 51 4.47 7.40 -5.30
N ILE A 52 4.84 7.66 -4.04
CA ILE A 52 3.89 8.19 -3.06
C ILE A 52 3.26 9.49 -3.57
N LYS A 53 4.08 10.41 -4.07
CA LYS A 53 3.60 11.67 -4.60
C LYS A 53 2.69 11.46 -5.81
N ARG A 54 3.07 10.55 -6.70
CA ARG A 54 2.26 10.23 -7.88
C ARG A 54 0.87 9.73 -7.47
N ILE A 55 0.79 8.88 -6.45
CA ILE A 55 -0.48 8.39 -5.94
C ILE A 55 -1.27 9.53 -5.31
N GLU A 56 -0.64 10.33 -4.46
CA GLU A 56 -1.29 11.47 -3.81
C GLU A 56 -1.88 12.45 -4.82
N ASP A 57 -1.18 12.67 -5.92
CA ASP A 57 -1.65 13.58 -6.99
C ASP A 57 -2.79 12.98 -7.81
N SER A 58 -2.95 11.65 -7.78
CA SER A 58 -3.95 10.94 -8.59
C SER A 58 -5.27 10.69 -7.88
N ILE A 59 -5.30 10.82 -6.55
CA ILE A 59 -6.50 10.54 -5.73
C ILE A 59 -6.74 11.67 -4.74
N ASP A 60 -7.98 11.73 -4.22
CA ASP A 60 -8.31 12.60 -3.10
C ASP A 60 -8.23 11.78 -1.81
N GLU A 61 -7.04 11.74 -1.21
CA GLU A 61 -6.76 10.97 0.00
C GLU A 61 -7.70 11.32 1.14
N ASP A 62 -7.94 12.61 1.36
CA ASP A 62 -8.80 13.07 2.46
C ASP A 62 -10.23 12.59 2.29
N LYS A 63 -10.75 12.65 1.06
CA LYS A 63 -12.09 12.18 0.76
C LYS A 63 -12.24 10.69 1.02
N ILE A 64 -11.28 9.89 0.52
CA ILE A 64 -11.32 8.43 0.70
C ILE A 64 -11.22 8.10 2.18
N ARG A 65 -10.29 8.72 2.91
CA ARG A 65 -10.12 8.50 4.33
C ARG A 65 -11.40 8.82 5.11
N LYS A 66 -12.05 9.94 4.82
CA LYS A 66 -13.29 10.32 5.49
C LYS A 66 -14.42 9.33 5.23
N VAL A 67 -14.54 8.85 4.00
CA VAL A 67 -15.55 7.84 3.66
C VAL A 67 -15.30 6.54 4.43
N LEU A 68 -14.05 6.08 4.49
CA LEU A 68 -13.71 4.86 5.22
C LEU A 68 -13.92 5.02 6.73
N GLU A 69 -13.48 6.13 7.30
CA GLU A 69 -13.64 6.39 8.74
C GLU A 69 -15.11 6.47 9.14
N SER A 70 -15.96 7.07 8.30
CA SER A 70 -17.40 7.19 8.55
C SER A 70 -18.11 5.84 8.52
N ASN A 71 -17.50 4.81 7.95
CA ASN A 71 -18.08 3.48 7.78
C ASN A 71 -17.24 2.39 8.43
N ASP A 72 -16.52 2.72 9.51
CA ASP A 72 -15.69 1.79 10.28
C ASP A 72 -14.64 1.05 9.43
N CYS A 73 -14.08 1.75 8.44
CA CYS A 73 -13.12 1.19 7.49
C CYS A 73 -13.69 0.05 6.63
N MET A 74 -15.00 -0.05 6.54
CA MET A 74 -15.68 -1.00 5.65
C MET A 74 -16.10 -0.33 4.36
N TRP A 75 -16.07 -1.08 3.28
CA TRP A 75 -16.45 -0.54 1.97
C TRP A 75 -17.18 -1.61 1.15
N ASN A 76 -18.00 -1.13 0.23
CA ASN A 76 -18.63 -1.96 -0.81
C ASN A 76 -18.80 -1.11 -2.07
N ASP A 77 -19.20 -1.74 -3.17
CA ASP A 77 -19.30 -1.06 -4.45
C ASP A 77 -20.33 0.08 -4.41
N GLU A 78 -21.42 -0.12 -3.69
CA GLU A 78 -22.46 0.92 -3.58
C GLU A 78 -21.95 2.16 -2.84
N LEU A 79 -21.23 1.95 -1.72
CA LEU A 79 -20.64 3.05 -0.96
C LEU A 79 -19.65 3.85 -1.82
N LEU A 80 -18.79 3.16 -2.54
CA LEU A 80 -17.81 3.80 -3.41
C LEU A 80 -18.48 4.60 -4.51
N LYS A 81 -19.46 4.01 -5.17
CA LYS A 81 -20.19 4.64 -6.25
C LYS A 81 -20.91 5.91 -5.78
N ASN A 82 -21.56 5.83 -4.61
CA ASN A 82 -22.29 6.98 -4.05
C ASN A 82 -21.37 8.13 -3.69
N ASN A 83 -20.09 7.88 -3.45
CA ASN A 83 -19.11 8.90 -3.09
C ASN A 83 -18.15 9.25 -4.23
N GLY A 84 -18.38 8.72 -5.43
CA GLY A 84 -17.54 9.01 -6.58
C GLY A 84 -16.15 8.42 -6.51
N ILE A 85 -15.99 7.31 -5.78
CA ILE A 85 -14.72 6.60 -5.63
C ILE A 85 -14.82 5.28 -6.40
N ASP A 86 -13.85 4.98 -7.27
CA ASP A 86 -13.79 3.69 -7.95
C ASP A 86 -12.79 2.77 -7.23
N GLN A 87 -12.76 1.49 -7.65
CA GLN A 87 -11.85 0.51 -7.04
C GLN A 87 -10.38 0.83 -7.34
N ILE A 88 -10.10 1.48 -8.45
CA ILE A 88 -8.73 1.90 -8.80
C ILE A 88 -8.23 2.93 -7.80
N GLN A 89 -9.08 3.90 -7.45
CA GLN A 89 -8.74 4.92 -6.46
C GLN A 89 -8.57 4.31 -5.07
N LEU A 90 -9.43 3.38 -4.70
CA LEU A 90 -9.35 2.73 -3.41
C LEU A 90 -8.07 1.89 -3.29
N ARG A 91 -7.72 1.16 -4.35
CA ARG A 91 -6.47 0.41 -4.39
C ARG A 91 -5.27 1.33 -4.28
N ALA A 92 -5.28 2.45 -5.00
CA ALA A 92 -4.21 3.44 -4.91
C ALA A 92 -4.07 3.96 -3.48
N TYR A 93 -5.17 4.20 -2.78
CA TYR A 93 -5.15 4.61 -1.37
C TYR A 93 -4.51 3.54 -0.48
N ALA A 94 -4.86 2.26 -0.68
CA ALA A 94 -4.28 1.16 0.08
C ALA A 94 -2.77 1.04 -0.19
N ASP A 95 -2.35 1.18 -1.44
CA ASP A 95 -0.94 1.17 -1.82
C ASP A 95 -0.20 2.38 -1.24
N LEU A 96 -0.86 3.53 -1.14
CA LEU A 96 -0.29 4.72 -0.53
C LEU A 96 0.04 4.49 0.94
N GLU A 97 -0.85 3.83 1.68
CA GLU A 97 -0.59 3.49 3.08
C GLU A 97 0.63 2.58 3.21
N LEU A 98 0.75 1.58 2.33
CA LEU A 98 1.91 0.69 2.29
C LEU A 98 3.19 1.48 1.97
N GLY A 99 3.14 2.33 0.96
CA GLY A 99 4.29 3.16 0.57
C GLY A 99 4.75 4.08 1.69
N LYS A 100 3.84 4.67 2.44
CA LYS A 100 4.18 5.50 3.58
C LYS A 100 4.88 4.71 4.68
N LYS A 101 4.46 3.48 4.94
CA LYS A 101 5.15 2.59 5.90
C LYS A 101 6.56 2.28 5.45
N ILE A 102 6.75 1.99 4.16
CA ILE A 102 8.08 1.73 3.59
C ILE A 102 8.96 2.96 3.76
N ARG A 103 8.45 4.13 3.40
CA ARG A 103 9.19 5.39 3.52
C ARG A 103 9.64 5.65 4.95
N GLU A 104 8.72 5.55 5.90
CA GLU A 104 9.04 5.81 7.31
C GLU A 104 10.03 4.80 7.85
N CYS A 105 9.92 3.54 7.44
CA CYS A 105 10.85 2.49 7.84
C CYS A 105 12.27 2.80 7.35
N ILE A 106 12.42 3.19 6.08
CA ILE A 106 13.72 3.55 5.52
C ILE A 106 14.31 4.74 6.27
N LYS A 107 13.48 5.76 6.55
CA LYS A 107 13.95 6.96 7.25
C LYS A 107 14.36 6.67 8.68
N GLU A 108 13.65 5.76 9.35
CA GLU A 108 13.90 5.44 10.74
C GLU A 108 15.07 4.46 10.92
N HIS A 109 15.17 3.45 10.04
CA HIS A 109 16.12 2.35 10.19
C HIS A 109 17.21 2.30 9.11
N GLY A 110 17.10 3.11 8.06
CA GLY A 110 18.02 3.10 6.92
C GLY A 110 17.69 2.04 5.87
N GLU A 111 16.77 1.13 6.18
CA GLU A 111 16.33 0.08 5.28
C GLU A 111 14.97 -0.44 5.69
N CYS A 112 14.30 -1.16 4.79
CA CYS A 112 13.03 -1.79 5.08
C CYS A 112 12.98 -3.17 4.42
N ASN A 113 12.83 -4.20 5.23
CA ASN A 113 12.70 -5.59 4.80
C ASN A 113 11.37 -6.14 5.28
N PHE A 114 10.64 -6.78 4.40
CA PHE A 114 9.41 -7.46 4.80
C PHE A 114 9.08 -8.58 3.83
N SER A 115 8.21 -9.50 4.27
CA SER A 115 7.73 -10.62 3.47
C SER A 115 6.23 -10.45 3.26
N ALA A 116 5.78 -10.64 2.02
CA ALA A 116 4.36 -10.61 1.67
C ALA A 116 3.88 -12.03 1.39
N GLU A 117 2.80 -12.45 2.01
CA GLU A 117 2.22 -13.77 1.77
C GLU A 117 1.61 -13.84 0.37
N LEU A 118 1.87 -14.95 -0.31
CA LEU A 118 1.30 -15.20 -1.63
C LEU A 118 -0.11 -15.78 -1.56
#